data_78719316628cfbd894c0d7f792cad9c5
#
_entry.id   78719316628cfbd894c0d7f792cad9c5
#
_cell.length_a   1.000
_cell.length_b   1.000
_cell.length_c   1.000
_cell.angle_alpha   90.00
_cell.angle_beta   90.00
_cell.angle_gamma   90.00
#
_symmetry.space_group_name_H-M   'P 1'
#
loop_
_entity.id
_entity.type
_entity.pdbx_description
1 polymer ?
#
loop_
_entity_poly.entity_id
_entity_poly.type
_entity_poly.pdbx_seq_one_letter_code
_entity_poly.pdbx_strand_id
1 'polypeptide(L)'
;MAAANPLKRTTIHKKLALRLLIAAVLISVVLGLVATLNQWNMLGETVLNQAAQNSIFLNTHLLPYLDEPGVPGSADMERSLLTFMTQSARNRFGRHVIVRIYRGDGTRAAGYLDNSYPDIDPVAGWYDSMDDLPSDSVPWHRVEKSGGSPYILVGIPLQNSLGVVVARAEGVFAVSPETVRIVRFRAVKIGLAVMLIVLVTTAILYPVIMILLRRITILTLNLLDSHLEMLKILGSAIAQRDSDTDAHNYRVTIMSVRIAEELDLPASDIQTLVKGAFLHDVGKIGIPDNILLKPGKLD
;
A
#
# COMPACT_ATOMS: atom_id res chain seq x y z
N MET A 1 -42.93 -16.66 6.44
CA MET A 1 -41.53 -16.64 5.99
C MET A 1 -41.41 -15.84 4.70
N ALA A 2 -40.95 -14.59 4.78
CA ALA A 2 -40.76 -13.74 3.61
C ALA A 2 -39.55 -14.27 2.85
N ALA A 3 -39.77 -14.80 1.66
CA ALA A 3 -38.68 -15.20 0.73
C ALA A 3 -37.76 -13.99 0.52
N ALA A 4 -36.52 -14.10 0.97
CA ALA A 4 -35.51 -13.05 0.81
C ALA A 4 -35.44 -12.67 -0.66
N ASN A 5 -35.83 -11.44 -0.96
CA ASN A 5 -36.01 -10.88 -2.28
C ASN A 5 -34.71 -11.11 -3.15
N PRO A 6 -34.77 -11.92 -4.20
CA PRO A 6 -33.58 -12.26 -5.03
C PRO A 6 -32.89 -11.02 -5.61
N LEU A 7 -33.64 -9.92 -5.78
CA LEU A 7 -33.11 -8.62 -6.25
C LEU A 7 -32.13 -7.96 -5.27
N LYS A 8 -32.33 -8.12 -3.96
CA LYS A 8 -31.35 -7.62 -2.95
C LYS A 8 -30.04 -8.41 -2.98
N ARG A 9 -30.09 -9.70 -3.26
CA ARG A 9 -28.94 -10.59 -3.30
C ARG A 9 -27.99 -10.24 -4.46
N THR A 10 -28.53 -10.00 -5.66
CA THR A 10 -27.71 -9.60 -6.84
C THR A 10 -27.06 -8.23 -6.65
N THR A 11 -27.69 -7.32 -5.91
CA THR A 11 -27.15 -5.97 -5.64
C THR A 11 -25.98 -6.02 -4.67
N ILE A 12 -26.01 -6.88 -3.65
CA ILE A 12 -24.90 -7.05 -2.70
C ILE A 12 -23.66 -7.64 -3.39
N HIS A 13 -23.86 -8.66 -4.23
CA HIS A 13 -22.76 -9.27 -5.00
C HIS A 13 -22.09 -8.28 -5.96
N LYS A 14 -22.90 -7.50 -6.69
CA LYS A 14 -22.37 -6.47 -7.59
C LYS A 14 -21.59 -5.39 -6.85
N LYS A 15 -22.10 -4.93 -5.70
CA LYS A 15 -21.39 -3.94 -4.86
C LYS A 15 -20.08 -4.48 -4.30
N LEU A 16 -20.05 -5.74 -3.83
CA LEU A 16 -18.82 -6.37 -3.34
C LEU A 16 -17.79 -6.55 -4.45
N ALA A 17 -18.21 -7.09 -5.61
CA ALA A 17 -17.34 -7.26 -6.76
C ALA A 17 -16.77 -5.93 -7.25
N LEU A 18 -17.58 -4.87 -7.29
CA LEU A 18 -17.13 -3.53 -7.67
C LEU A 18 -16.10 -2.97 -6.67
N ARG A 19 -16.33 -3.13 -5.37
CA ARG A 19 -15.38 -2.68 -4.33
C ARG A 19 -14.05 -3.41 -4.42
N LEU A 20 -14.08 -4.73 -4.64
CA LEU A 20 -12.86 -5.53 -4.83
C LEU A 20 -12.11 -5.12 -6.10
N LEU A 21 -12.82 -4.85 -7.20
CA LEU A 21 -12.22 -4.37 -8.43
C LEU A 21 -11.55 -3.00 -8.26
N ILE A 22 -12.23 -2.06 -7.60
CA ILE A 22 -11.67 -0.73 -7.30
C ILE A 22 -10.42 -0.87 -6.43
N ALA A 23 -10.47 -1.67 -5.37
CA ALA A 23 -9.32 -1.91 -4.51
C ALA A 23 -8.15 -2.53 -5.28
N ALA A 24 -8.42 -3.51 -6.15
CA ALA A 24 -7.43 -4.13 -7.01
C ALA A 24 -6.73 -3.13 -7.94
N VAL A 25 -7.50 -2.25 -8.58
CA VAL A 25 -6.97 -1.19 -9.45
C VAL A 25 -6.11 -0.20 -8.65
N LEU A 26 -6.60 0.25 -7.49
CA LEU A 26 -5.84 1.17 -6.63
C LEU A 26 -4.51 0.57 -6.18
N ILE A 27 -4.50 -0.68 -5.71
CA ILE A 27 -3.29 -1.39 -5.30
C ILE A 27 -2.32 -1.51 -6.49
N SER A 28 -2.81 -1.87 -7.68
CA SER A 28 -1.97 -1.98 -8.89
C SER A 28 -1.33 -0.66 -9.28
N VAL A 29 -2.07 0.46 -9.17
CA VAL A 29 -1.54 1.80 -9.45
C VAL A 29 -0.46 2.19 -8.44
N VAL A 30 -0.71 1.97 -7.15
CA VAL A 30 0.28 2.29 -6.08
C VAL A 30 1.55 1.46 -6.25
N LEU A 31 1.43 0.15 -6.47
CA LEU A 31 2.58 -0.72 -6.66
C LEU A 31 3.34 -0.39 -7.95
N GLY A 32 2.65 -0.04 -9.03
CA GLY A 32 3.26 0.43 -10.28
C GLY A 32 4.04 1.73 -10.09
N LEU A 33 3.51 2.67 -9.31
CA LEU A 33 4.20 3.92 -8.97
C LEU A 33 5.46 3.65 -8.14
N VAL A 34 5.34 2.85 -7.08
CA VAL A 34 6.48 2.46 -6.23
C VAL A 34 7.57 1.76 -7.05
N ALA A 35 7.20 0.83 -7.94
CA ALA A 35 8.14 0.14 -8.82
C ALA A 35 8.86 1.13 -9.76
N THR A 36 8.15 2.13 -10.28
CA THR A 36 8.74 3.16 -11.15
C THR A 36 9.73 4.02 -10.38
N LEU A 37 9.36 4.48 -9.18
CA LEU A 37 10.25 5.27 -8.31
C LEU A 37 11.52 4.48 -7.96
N ASN A 38 11.36 3.20 -7.60
CA ASN A 38 12.50 2.33 -7.29
C ASN A 38 13.44 2.14 -8.50
N GLN A 39 12.90 2.04 -9.73
CA GLN A 39 13.70 1.95 -10.94
C GLN A 39 14.56 3.22 -11.17
N TRP A 40 13.99 4.40 -10.94
CA TRP A 40 14.72 5.66 -11.03
C TRP A 40 15.80 5.78 -9.95
N ASN A 41 15.50 5.37 -8.71
CA ASN A 41 16.49 5.33 -7.63
C ASN A 41 17.64 4.38 -7.96
N MET A 42 17.38 3.17 -8.46
CA MET A 42 18.41 2.23 -8.87
C MET A 42 19.28 2.76 -10.01
N LEU A 43 18.69 3.52 -10.95
CA LEU A 43 19.48 4.18 -11.98
C LEU A 43 20.38 5.27 -11.38
N GLY A 44 19.83 6.07 -10.44
CA GLY A 44 20.59 7.08 -9.70
C GLY A 44 21.77 6.48 -8.95
N GLU A 45 21.55 5.40 -8.19
CA GLU A 45 22.61 4.64 -7.52
C GLU A 45 23.70 4.14 -8.50
N THR A 46 23.27 3.64 -9.66
CA THR A 46 24.22 3.16 -10.67
C THR A 46 25.11 4.28 -11.21
N VAL A 47 24.51 5.45 -11.47
CA VAL A 47 25.24 6.65 -11.93
C VAL A 47 26.16 7.16 -10.82
N LEU A 48 25.68 7.22 -9.56
CA LEU A 48 26.48 7.62 -8.41
C LEU A 48 27.69 6.69 -8.21
N ASN A 49 27.49 5.38 -8.23
CA ASN A 49 28.57 4.41 -8.07
C ASN A 49 29.61 4.53 -9.18
N GLN A 50 29.17 4.78 -10.41
CA GLN A 50 30.10 5.02 -11.52
C GLN A 50 30.85 6.34 -11.36
N ALA A 51 30.19 7.40 -10.92
CA ALA A 51 30.79 8.67 -10.61
C ALA A 51 31.77 8.53 -9.43
N ALA A 52 31.46 7.76 -8.40
CA ALA A 52 32.34 7.46 -7.27
C ALA A 52 33.59 6.67 -7.71
N GLN A 53 33.45 5.69 -8.61
CA GLN A 53 34.62 5.01 -9.19
C GLN A 53 35.48 5.97 -10.00
N ASN A 54 34.89 6.86 -10.76
CA ASN A 54 35.61 7.88 -11.51
C ASN A 54 36.24 8.93 -10.60
N SER A 55 35.76 9.14 -9.37
CA SER A 55 36.35 10.08 -8.42
C SER A 55 37.76 9.67 -7.97
N ILE A 56 38.06 8.37 -7.94
CA ILE A 56 39.41 7.87 -7.64
C ILE A 56 40.41 8.42 -8.68
N PHE A 57 40.03 8.43 -9.95
CA PHE A 57 40.84 8.98 -11.03
C PHE A 57 40.90 10.52 -10.95
N LEU A 58 39.76 11.18 -10.68
CA LEU A 58 39.75 12.62 -10.44
C LEU A 58 40.65 13.01 -9.27
N ASN A 59 40.57 12.29 -8.15
CA ASN A 59 41.49 12.48 -7.04
C ASN A 59 42.96 12.39 -7.47
N THR A 60 43.33 11.34 -8.20
CA THR A 60 44.72 11.15 -8.61
C THR A 60 45.23 12.29 -9.48
N HIS A 61 44.42 12.85 -10.38
CA HIS A 61 44.82 13.89 -11.32
C HIS A 61 44.61 15.32 -10.79
N LEU A 62 43.70 15.51 -9.83
CA LEU A 62 43.38 16.82 -9.29
C LEU A 62 44.00 17.08 -7.91
N LEU A 63 44.42 16.03 -7.20
CA LEU A 63 45.11 16.13 -5.90
C LEU A 63 46.22 17.17 -5.86
N PRO A 64 47.15 17.23 -6.83
CA PRO A 64 48.23 18.21 -6.80
C PRO A 64 47.73 19.66 -6.72
N TYR A 65 46.55 19.94 -7.28
CA TYR A 65 45.92 21.28 -7.30
C TYR A 65 45.04 21.56 -6.07
N LEU A 66 44.69 20.52 -5.31
CA LEU A 66 43.82 20.62 -4.13
C LEU A 66 44.61 20.68 -2.81
N ASP A 67 45.82 20.12 -2.78
CA ASP A 67 46.68 20.05 -1.58
C ASP A 67 47.49 21.33 -1.32
N GLU A 68 47.69 22.19 -2.34
CA GLU A 68 48.48 23.44 -2.18
C GLU A 68 47.54 24.65 -1.99
N PRO A 69 47.43 25.23 -0.78
CA PRO A 69 46.68 26.45 -0.56
C PRO A 69 47.38 27.63 -1.24
N GLY A 70 46.74 28.19 -2.26
CA GLY A 70 47.19 29.44 -2.92
C GLY A 70 47.72 29.29 -4.35
N VAL A 71 47.70 28.10 -4.94
CA VAL A 71 48.03 27.94 -6.36
C VAL A 71 46.85 28.43 -7.21
N PRO A 72 47.01 29.43 -8.08
CA PRO A 72 46.02 29.80 -9.06
C PRO A 72 45.94 28.73 -10.16
N GLY A 73 45.44 27.53 -9.78
CA GLY A 73 45.40 26.36 -10.64
C GLY A 73 44.15 26.22 -11.47
N SER A 74 43.35 27.27 -11.64
CA SER A 74 42.09 27.13 -12.36
C SER A 74 42.25 26.64 -13.80
N ALA A 75 43.22 27.13 -14.54
CA ALA A 75 43.39 26.80 -15.96
C ALA A 75 43.94 25.37 -16.18
N ASP A 76 44.87 24.92 -15.36
CA ASP A 76 45.45 23.56 -15.48
C ASP A 76 44.51 22.50 -14.92
N MET A 77 43.80 22.81 -13.85
CA MET A 77 42.75 21.98 -13.28
C MET A 77 41.55 21.84 -14.25
N GLU A 78 41.12 22.95 -14.89
CA GLU A 78 40.10 22.90 -15.92
C GLU A 78 40.53 22.06 -17.14
N ARG A 79 41.80 22.20 -17.57
CA ARG A 79 42.33 21.41 -18.68
C ARG A 79 42.38 19.92 -18.34
N SER A 80 42.79 19.56 -17.13
CA SER A 80 42.82 18.21 -16.64
C SER A 80 41.41 17.63 -16.55
N LEU A 81 40.45 18.39 -16.02
CA LEU A 81 39.03 18.01 -15.96
C LEU A 81 38.44 17.83 -17.37
N LEU A 82 38.71 18.74 -18.29
CA LEU A 82 38.28 18.66 -19.69
C LEU A 82 38.81 17.38 -20.37
N THR A 83 40.09 17.08 -20.20
CA THR A 83 40.71 15.87 -20.77
C THR A 83 40.07 14.59 -20.23
N PHE A 84 39.84 14.53 -18.92
CA PHE A 84 39.15 13.43 -18.28
C PHE A 84 37.71 13.27 -18.78
N MET A 85 36.96 14.37 -18.80
CA MET A 85 35.55 14.35 -19.19
C MET A 85 35.34 14.01 -20.65
N THR A 86 36.24 14.41 -21.55
CA THR A 86 36.15 14.00 -22.97
C THR A 86 36.31 12.49 -23.17
N GLN A 87 37.05 11.80 -22.29
CA GLN A 87 37.23 10.34 -22.33
C GLN A 87 36.15 9.57 -21.56
N SER A 88 35.64 10.13 -20.46
CA SER A 88 34.83 9.41 -19.47
C SER A 88 33.38 9.89 -19.34
N ALA A 89 33.01 11.01 -20.00
CA ALA A 89 31.71 11.64 -19.81
C ALA A 89 30.52 10.81 -20.31
N ARG A 90 30.75 9.89 -21.25
CA ARG A 90 29.66 9.10 -21.89
C ARG A 90 29.66 7.66 -21.42
N ASN A 91 28.47 7.17 -21.15
CA ASN A 91 28.22 5.75 -20.89
C ASN A 91 26.95 5.30 -21.59
N ARG A 92 26.57 4.00 -21.44
CA ARG A 92 25.36 3.45 -22.05
C ARG A 92 24.05 4.05 -21.53
N PHE A 93 24.08 4.72 -20.37
CA PHE A 93 22.89 5.27 -19.73
C PHE A 93 22.70 6.75 -20.08
N GLY A 94 23.75 7.44 -20.48
CA GLY A 94 23.72 8.87 -20.77
C GLY A 94 25.11 9.49 -20.76
N ARG A 95 25.20 10.76 -20.41
CA ARG A 95 26.45 11.49 -20.30
C ARG A 95 26.42 12.57 -19.24
N HIS A 96 27.56 12.87 -18.65
CA HIS A 96 27.71 14.05 -17.81
C HIS A 96 27.72 15.31 -18.70
N VAL A 97 26.84 16.24 -18.44
CA VAL A 97 26.73 17.48 -19.21
C VAL A 97 27.33 18.68 -18.48
N ILE A 98 27.32 18.64 -17.16
CA ILE A 98 27.94 19.65 -16.28
C ILE A 98 28.70 18.88 -15.20
N VAL A 99 29.91 19.33 -14.89
CA VAL A 99 30.68 18.95 -13.69
C VAL A 99 31.33 20.20 -13.12
N ARG A 100 31.16 20.40 -11.82
CA ARG A 100 31.75 21.51 -11.08
C ARG A 100 32.48 20.99 -9.87
N ILE A 101 33.62 21.60 -9.58
CA ILE A 101 34.44 21.29 -8.41
C ILE A 101 34.47 22.51 -7.54
N TYR A 102 34.06 22.30 -6.29
CA TYR A 102 34.01 23.34 -5.25
C TYR A 102 35.07 23.01 -4.18
N ARG A 103 35.79 24.02 -3.70
CA ARG A 103 36.67 23.91 -2.55
C ARG A 103 35.84 23.81 -1.26
N GLY A 104 36.51 23.47 -0.14
CA GLY A 104 35.86 23.39 1.18
C GLY A 104 35.26 24.71 1.64
N ASP A 105 35.73 25.86 1.11
CA ASP A 105 35.16 27.18 1.37
C ASP A 105 33.95 27.52 0.51
N GLY A 106 33.51 26.62 -0.36
CA GLY A 106 32.38 26.79 -1.26
C GLY A 106 32.70 27.53 -2.57
N THR A 107 33.97 27.97 -2.78
CA THR A 107 34.37 28.62 -4.02
C THR A 107 34.51 27.60 -5.16
N ARG A 108 34.10 27.97 -6.37
CA ARG A 108 34.26 27.12 -7.55
C ARG A 108 35.73 27.09 -7.97
N ALA A 109 36.32 25.88 -7.99
CA ALA A 109 37.71 25.67 -8.36
C ALA A 109 37.89 25.39 -9.87
N ALA A 110 36.99 24.56 -10.44
CA ALA A 110 36.99 24.19 -11.86
C ALA A 110 35.59 23.83 -12.34
N GLY A 111 35.39 23.78 -13.64
CA GLY A 111 34.13 23.34 -14.22
C GLY A 111 34.26 22.81 -15.63
N TYR A 112 33.42 21.84 -15.94
CA TYR A 112 33.23 21.28 -17.28
C TYR A 112 31.79 21.53 -17.72
N LEU A 113 31.64 21.95 -18.96
CA LEU A 113 30.36 22.13 -19.64
C LEU A 113 30.45 21.42 -21.01
N ASP A 114 29.50 20.50 -21.26
CA ASP A 114 29.45 19.81 -22.56
C ASP A 114 28.70 20.68 -23.60
N ASN A 115 29.44 21.57 -24.27
CA ASN A 115 28.89 22.45 -25.31
C ASN A 115 28.31 21.67 -26.52
N SER A 116 28.54 20.36 -26.61
CA SER A 116 27.95 19.53 -27.65
C SER A 116 26.53 19.03 -27.29
N TYR A 117 26.04 19.33 -26.06
CA TYR A 117 24.71 18.97 -25.63
C TYR A 117 23.70 20.02 -26.12
N PRO A 118 22.61 19.63 -26.82
CA PRO A 118 21.73 20.58 -27.52
C PRO A 118 21.08 21.64 -26.64
N ASP A 119 20.74 21.28 -25.38
CA ASP A 119 20.01 22.12 -24.44
C ASP A 119 20.89 22.54 -23.24
N ILE A 120 22.20 22.77 -23.46
CA ILE A 120 23.13 22.98 -22.35
C ILE A 120 22.86 24.29 -21.58
N ASP A 121 22.55 25.38 -22.26
CA ASP A 121 22.32 26.68 -21.63
C ASP A 121 21.08 26.67 -20.72
N PRO A 122 19.91 26.17 -21.16
CA PRO A 122 18.75 25.96 -20.27
C PRO A 122 19.07 25.05 -19.08
N VAL A 123 19.85 23.97 -19.27
CA VAL A 123 20.20 23.04 -18.19
C VAL A 123 21.18 23.71 -17.22
N ALA A 124 22.15 24.48 -17.70
CA ALA A 124 23.07 25.23 -16.85
C ALA A 124 22.32 26.29 -16.02
N GLY A 125 21.44 27.06 -16.63
CA GLY A 125 20.62 28.06 -15.93
C GLY A 125 19.69 27.42 -14.89
N TRP A 126 19.09 26.28 -15.22
CA TRP A 126 18.29 25.52 -14.26
C TRP A 126 19.14 25.00 -13.08
N TYR A 127 20.32 24.46 -13.35
CA TYR A 127 21.22 24.00 -12.29
C TYR A 127 21.73 25.15 -11.42
N ASP A 128 22.01 26.31 -12.01
CA ASP A 128 22.45 27.52 -11.29
C ASP A 128 21.35 28.11 -10.38
N SER A 129 20.09 27.83 -10.67
CA SER A 129 18.96 28.28 -9.85
C SER A 129 18.66 27.37 -8.64
N MET A 130 19.44 26.30 -8.45
CA MET A 130 19.25 25.37 -7.33
C MET A 130 20.05 25.81 -6.10
N ASP A 131 19.34 26.33 -5.10
CA ASP A 131 19.95 26.76 -3.82
C ASP A 131 20.08 25.64 -2.80
N ASP A 132 19.45 24.47 -3.00
CA ASP A 132 19.29 23.40 -2.00
C ASP A 132 20.00 22.11 -2.40
N LEU A 133 21.29 22.20 -2.76
CA LEU A 133 22.11 21.00 -3.00
C LEU A 133 22.79 20.57 -1.69
N PRO A 134 22.78 19.26 -1.36
CA PRO A 134 23.46 18.76 -0.17
C PRO A 134 24.94 19.13 -0.21
N SER A 135 25.43 19.75 0.87
CA SER A 135 26.84 20.08 1.04
C SER A 135 27.62 19.04 1.81
N ASP A 136 27.04 17.86 2.01
CA ASP A 136 27.55 16.84 2.89
C ASP A 136 28.85 16.17 2.40
N SER A 137 29.61 15.65 3.37
CA SER A 137 30.83 14.86 3.13
C SER A 137 30.54 13.46 2.58
N VAL A 138 29.30 13.14 2.29
CA VAL A 138 28.83 11.81 1.85
C VAL A 138 28.38 11.90 0.39
N PRO A 139 28.72 10.89 -0.44
CA PRO A 139 28.21 10.83 -1.80
C PRO A 139 26.68 10.82 -1.83
N TRP A 140 26.08 11.61 -2.72
CA TRP A 140 24.63 11.70 -2.86
C TRP A 140 24.21 11.76 -4.33
N HIS A 141 22.96 11.37 -4.60
CA HIS A 141 22.32 11.61 -5.88
C HIS A 141 20.90 12.11 -5.70
N ARG A 142 20.41 12.83 -6.70
CA ARG A 142 19.01 13.29 -6.79
C ARG A 142 18.55 13.20 -8.25
N VAL A 143 17.36 12.66 -8.47
CA VAL A 143 16.76 12.60 -9.80
C VAL A 143 15.79 13.76 -9.95
N GLU A 144 16.06 14.63 -10.92
CA GLU A 144 15.28 15.82 -11.18
C GLU A 144 14.86 15.91 -12.65
N LYS A 145 13.88 16.74 -12.97
CA LYS A 145 13.41 16.97 -14.33
C LYS A 145 13.55 18.42 -14.71
N SER A 146 14.15 18.65 -15.87
CA SER A 146 14.20 19.97 -16.50
C SER A 146 13.78 19.85 -17.97
N GLY A 147 12.91 20.74 -18.45
CA GLY A 147 12.42 20.68 -19.82
C GLY A 147 11.72 19.36 -20.21
N GLY A 148 11.18 18.60 -19.23
CA GLY A 148 10.54 17.28 -19.44
C GLY A 148 11.54 16.11 -19.54
N SER A 149 12.84 16.38 -19.55
CA SER A 149 13.92 15.37 -19.55
C SER A 149 14.39 15.09 -18.12
N PRO A 150 14.68 13.83 -17.78
CA PRO A 150 15.23 13.48 -16.48
C PRO A 150 16.75 13.67 -16.46
N TYR A 151 17.21 14.29 -15.39
CA TYR A 151 18.63 14.46 -15.05
C TYR A 151 18.93 13.81 -13.71
N ILE A 152 20.15 13.31 -13.55
CA ILE A 152 20.63 12.80 -12.28
C ILE A 152 21.73 13.74 -11.80
N LEU A 153 21.49 14.41 -10.70
CA LEU A 153 22.49 15.18 -10.00
C LEU A 153 23.28 14.25 -9.09
N VAL A 154 24.57 14.39 -9.08
CA VAL A 154 25.46 13.61 -8.21
C VAL A 154 26.43 14.55 -7.51
N GLY A 155 26.69 14.28 -6.24
CA GLY A 155 27.69 14.96 -5.45
C GLY A 155 28.66 13.96 -4.83
N ILE A 156 29.97 14.21 -4.95
CA ILE A 156 31.01 13.32 -4.49
C ILE A 156 32.07 14.13 -3.73
N PRO A 157 32.41 13.76 -2.49
CA PRO A 157 33.51 14.36 -1.77
C PRO A 157 34.85 13.95 -2.42
N LEU A 158 35.76 14.90 -2.59
CA LEU A 158 37.14 14.69 -3.02
C LEU A 158 38.03 14.77 -1.79
N GLN A 159 38.84 13.72 -1.59
CA GLN A 159 39.72 13.59 -0.43
C GLN A 159 41.19 13.78 -0.84
N ASN A 160 41.99 14.40 0.02
CA ASN A 160 43.41 14.49 -0.16
C ASN A 160 44.12 13.17 0.21
N SER A 161 45.45 13.14 0.07
CA SER A 161 46.29 11.99 0.43
C SER A 161 46.19 11.53 1.87
N LEU A 162 45.68 12.40 2.78
CA LEU A 162 45.45 12.12 4.18
C LEU A 162 43.98 11.65 4.48
N GLY A 163 43.15 11.49 3.44
CA GLY A 163 41.76 11.09 3.60
C GLY A 163 40.82 12.22 4.09
N VAL A 164 41.33 13.46 4.12
CA VAL A 164 40.50 14.63 4.51
C VAL A 164 39.76 15.15 3.28
N VAL A 165 38.45 15.43 3.42
CA VAL A 165 37.66 16.04 2.37
C VAL A 165 38.10 17.49 2.18
N VAL A 166 38.70 17.79 1.02
CA VAL A 166 39.22 19.13 0.70
C VAL A 166 38.42 19.84 -0.40
N ALA A 167 37.62 19.07 -1.14
CA ALA A 167 36.78 19.60 -2.21
C ALA A 167 35.57 18.70 -2.42
N ARG A 168 34.61 19.14 -3.22
CA ARG A 168 33.51 18.32 -3.70
C ARG A 168 33.32 18.48 -5.19
N ALA A 169 33.02 17.38 -5.87
CA ALA A 169 32.62 17.39 -7.26
C ALA A 169 31.11 17.20 -7.36
N GLU A 170 30.47 18.10 -8.08
CA GLU A 170 29.03 18.02 -8.38
C GLU A 170 28.88 17.84 -9.89
N GLY A 171 27.97 16.94 -10.29
CA GLY A 171 27.73 16.63 -11.68
C GLY A 171 26.25 16.55 -12.03
N VAL A 172 25.93 17.01 -13.24
CA VAL A 172 24.62 16.80 -13.87
C VAL A 172 24.78 15.77 -14.97
N PHE A 173 24.10 14.64 -14.79
CA PHE A 173 24.09 13.56 -15.75
C PHE A 173 22.78 13.56 -16.54
N ALA A 174 22.87 13.78 -17.85
CA ALA A 174 21.73 13.72 -18.76
C ALA A 174 21.46 12.25 -19.13
N VAL A 175 20.31 11.73 -18.76
CA VAL A 175 19.89 10.37 -19.07
C VAL A 175 19.54 10.26 -20.55
N SER A 176 20.09 9.26 -21.25
CA SER A 176 19.82 9.07 -22.66
C SER A 176 18.34 8.76 -22.94
N PRO A 177 17.77 9.24 -24.07
CA PRO A 177 16.38 8.94 -24.44
C PRO A 177 16.10 7.43 -24.52
N GLU A 178 17.11 6.65 -24.88
CA GLU A 178 17.02 5.18 -24.93
C GLU A 178 16.85 4.59 -23.52
N THR A 179 17.64 5.06 -22.56
CA THR A 179 17.51 4.65 -21.15
C THR A 179 16.15 5.03 -20.58
N VAL A 180 15.67 6.24 -20.85
CA VAL A 180 14.33 6.68 -20.46
C VAL A 180 13.26 5.75 -21.02
N ARG A 181 13.39 5.38 -22.31
CA ARG A 181 12.45 4.43 -22.95
C ARG A 181 12.50 3.04 -22.30
N ILE A 182 13.71 2.53 -22.00
CA ILE A 182 13.88 1.24 -21.32
C ILE A 182 13.25 1.26 -19.93
N VAL A 183 13.53 2.29 -19.14
CA VAL A 183 12.96 2.45 -17.79
C VAL A 183 11.44 2.52 -17.85
N ARG A 184 10.89 3.34 -18.75
CA ARG A 184 9.42 3.45 -18.97
C ARG A 184 8.81 2.12 -19.38
N PHE A 185 9.42 1.41 -20.32
CA PHE A 185 8.92 0.11 -20.78
C PHE A 185 8.95 -0.95 -19.67
N ARG A 186 10.01 -0.98 -18.86
CA ARG A 186 10.09 -1.86 -17.68
C ARG A 186 9.01 -1.51 -16.65
N ALA A 187 8.81 -0.23 -16.37
CA ALA A 187 7.77 0.20 -15.44
C ALA A 187 6.37 -0.23 -15.90
N VAL A 188 6.06 -0.09 -17.19
CA VAL A 188 4.78 -0.56 -17.77
C VAL A 188 4.65 -2.08 -17.64
N LYS A 189 5.70 -2.85 -17.95
CA LYS A 189 5.68 -4.31 -17.80
C LYS A 189 5.43 -4.74 -16.35
N ILE A 190 6.10 -4.11 -15.40
CA ILE A 190 5.90 -4.40 -13.97
C ILE A 190 4.47 -4.05 -13.57
N GLY A 191 3.97 -2.88 -13.98
CA GLY A 191 2.58 -2.48 -13.72
C GLY A 191 1.56 -3.49 -14.25
N LEU A 192 1.73 -3.94 -15.48
CA LEU A 192 0.88 -4.96 -16.10
C LEU A 192 0.97 -6.32 -15.39
N ALA A 193 2.17 -6.74 -14.99
CA ALA A 193 2.36 -7.99 -14.25
C ALA A 193 1.66 -7.94 -12.89
N VAL A 194 1.82 -6.84 -12.14
CA VAL A 194 1.14 -6.63 -10.86
C VAL A 194 -0.38 -6.62 -11.05
N MET A 195 -0.88 -5.91 -12.05
CA MET A 195 -2.31 -5.88 -12.36
C MET A 195 -2.85 -7.29 -12.66
N LEU A 196 -2.13 -8.08 -13.45
CA LEU A 196 -2.50 -9.45 -13.76
C LEU A 196 -2.55 -10.33 -12.51
N ILE A 197 -1.53 -10.25 -11.64
CA ILE A 197 -1.48 -11.00 -10.37
C ILE A 197 -2.69 -10.66 -9.51
N VAL A 198 -2.99 -9.36 -9.34
CA VAL A 198 -4.13 -8.91 -8.53
C VAL A 198 -5.45 -9.38 -9.13
N LEU A 199 -5.62 -9.35 -10.45
CA LEU A 199 -6.82 -9.85 -11.11
C LEU A 199 -7.00 -11.37 -10.93
N VAL A 200 -5.93 -12.14 -11.09
CA VAL A 200 -5.96 -13.60 -10.92
C VAL A 200 -6.27 -13.96 -9.47
N THR A 201 -5.60 -13.34 -8.51
CA THR A 201 -5.87 -13.60 -7.08
C THR A 201 -7.30 -13.22 -6.70
N THR A 202 -7.82 -12.10 -7.20
CA THR A 202 -9.22 -11.69 -6.98
C THR A 202 -10.19 -12.69 -7.61
N ALA A 203 -9.92 -13.17 -8.82
CA ALA A 203 -10.75 -14.15 -9.51
C ALA A 203 -10.81 -15.50 -8.77
N ILE A 204 -9.72 -15.90 -8.11
CA ILE A 204 -9.66 -17.14 -7.31
C ILE A 204 -10.36 -16.93 -5.95
N LEU A 205 -10.09 -15.83 -5.27
CA LEU A 205 -10.61 -15.58 -3.92
C LEU A 205 -12.12 -15.27 -3.90
N TYR A 206 -12.62 -14.60 -4.94
CA TYR A 206 -14.03 -14.20 -4.99
C TYR A 206 -15.00 -15.39 -4.87
N PRO A 207 -14.89 -16.47 -5.66
CA PRO A 207 -15.79 -17.62 -5.51
C PRO A 207 -15.64 -18.33 -4.17
N VAL A 208 -14.43 -18.40 -3.61
CA VAL A 208 -14.18 -19.00 -2.29
C VAL A 208 -14.93 -18.23 -1.20
N ILE A 209 -14.80 -16.90 -1.17
CA ILE A 209 -15.51 -16.04 -0.22
C ILE A 209 -17.03 -16.21 -0.38
N MET A 210 -17.52 -16.29 -1.62
CA MET A 210 -18.94 -16.45 -1.88
C MET A 210 -19.48 -17.80 -1.41
N ILE A 211 -18.73 -18.88 -1.59
CA ILE A 211 -19.07 -20.23 -1.09
C ILE A 211 -19.12 -20.22 0.43
N LEU A 212 -18.10 -19.63 1.09
CA LEU A 212 -18.06 -19.53 2.55
C LEU A 212 -19.24 -18.73 3.11
N LEU A 213 -19.53 -17.57 2.55
CA LEU A 213 -20.68 -16.76 2.96
C LEU A 213 -22.00 -17.51 2.80
N ARG A 214 -22.18 -18.24 1.70
CA ARG A 214 -23.36 -19.09 1.50
C ARG A 214 -23.45 -20.20 2.57
N ARG A 215 -22.35 -20.89 2.86
CA ARG A 215 -22.31 -21.94 3.87
C ARG A 215 -22.66 -21.40 5.25
N ILE A 216 -22.06 -20.27 5.65
CA ILE A 216 -22.37 -19.63 6.95
C ILE A 216 -23.85 -19.26 7.02
N THR A 217 -24.41 -18.65 5.98
CA THR A 217 -25.83 -18.29 5.95
C THR A 217 -26.72 -19.51 6.11
N ILE A 218 -26.44 -20.62 5.38
CA ILE A 218 -27.23 -21.86 5.47
C ILE A 218 -27.12 -22.46 6.86
N LEU A 219 -25.91 -22.55 7.42
CA LEU A 219 -25.70 -23.08 8.78
C LEU A 219 -26.44 -22.26 9.83
N THR A 220 -26.43 -20.94 9.73
CA THR A 220 -27.14 -20.05 10.65
C THR A 220 -28.66 -20.26 10.58
N LEU A 221 -29.20 -20.40 9.37
CA LEU A 221 -30.63 -20.68 9.17
C LEU A 221 -31.01 -22.06 9.73
N ASN A 222 -30.22 -23.09 9.45
CA ASN A 222 -30.46 -24.43 9.95
C ASN A 222 -30.40 -24.49 11.49
N LEU A 223 -29.43 -23.79 12.11
CA LEU A 223 -29.38 -23.67 13.58
C LEU A 223 -30.62 -22.99 14.15
N LEU A 224 -31.08 -21.92 13.50
CA LEU A 224 -32.31 -21.24 13.93
C LEU A 224 -33.54 -22.17 13.84
N ASP A 225 -33.69 -22.87 12.71
CA ASP A 225 -34.79 -23.83 12.51
C ASP A 225 -34.70 -24.97 13.52
N SER A 226 -33.51 -25.55 13.79
CA SER A 226 -33.32 -26.59 14.81
C SER A 226 -33.69 -26.09 16.22
N HIS A 227 -33.31 -24.84 16.58
CA HIS A 227 -33.68 -24.27 17.87
C HIS A 227 -35.22 -24.08 18.01
N LEU A 228 -35.87 -23.64 16.95
CA LEU A 228 -37.32 -23.50 16.95
C LEU A 228 -38.04 -24.85 17.06
N GLU A 229 -37.52 -25.89 16.37
CA GLU A 229 -38.04 -27.25 16.44
C GLU A 229 -37.86 -27.86 17.83
N MET A 230 -36.70 -27.66 18.47
CA MET A 230 -36.44 -28.09 19.84
C MET A 230 -37.41 -27.41 20.83
N LEU A 231 -37.61 -26.10 20.71
CA LEU A 231 -38.61 -25.38 21.52
C LEU A 231 -40.01 -25.95 21.33
N LYS A 232 -40.41 -26.25 20.08
CA LYS A 232 -41.72 -26.84 19.77
C LYS A 232 -41.87 -28.21 20.41
N ILE A 233 -40.87 -29.10 20.31
CA ILE A 233 -40.89 -30.44 20.93
C ILE A 233 -41.03 -30.32 22.46
N LEU A 234 -40.25 -29.43 23.09
CA LEU A 234 -40.37 -29.18 24.54
C LEU A 234 -41.73 -28.65 24.92
N GLY A 235 -42.25 -27.68 24.18
CA GLY A 235 -43.61 -27.15 24.42
C GLY A 235 -44.71 -28.21 24.31
N SER A 236 -44.63 -29.08 23.28
CA SER A 236 -45.55 -30.20 23.11
C SER A 236 -45.43 -31.23 24.22
N ALA A 237 -44.24 -31.53 24.71
CA ALA A 237 -44.05 -32.45 25.85
C ALA A 237 -44.65 -31.90 27.15
N ILE A 238 -44.56 -30.59 27.38
CA ILE A 238 -45.22 -29.91 28.52
C ILE A 238 -46.72 -29.99 28.37
N ALA A 239 -47.27 -29.68 27.20
CA ALA A 239 -48.71 -29.68 26.93
C ALA A 239 -49.34 -31.08 27.04
N GLN A 240 -48.60 -32.17 26.80
CA GLN A 240 -49.10 -33.55 27.00
C GLN A 240 -49.30 -33.92 28.48
N ARG A 241 -48.62 -33.25 29.41
CA ARG A 241 -48.73 -33.49 30.85
C ARG A 241 -49.73 -32.60 31.54
N ASP A 242 -50.09 -31.49 30.95
CA ASP A 242 -51.09 -30.55 31.46
C ASP A 242 -52.27 -30.46 30.46
N SER A 243 -53.50 -30.27 30.96
CA SER A 243 -54.69 -30.17 30.13
C SER A 243 -54.67 -28.94 29.17
N ASP A 244 -53.69 -28.07 29.29
CA ASP A 244 -53.48 -26.95 28.40
C ASP A 244 -52.90 -27.40 27.04
N THR A 245 -53.49 -26.96 25.98
CA THR A 245 -53.11 -27.32 24.62
C THR A 245 -51.86 -26.53 24.18
N ASP A 246 -51.12 -27.08 23.20
CA ASP A 246 -50.01 -26.38 22.52
C ASP A 246 -50.35 -24.92 22.16
N ALA A 247 -51.63 -24.64 21.90
CA ALA A 247 -52.12 -23.32 21.59
C ALA A 247 -51.96 -22.27 22.73
N HIS A 248 -51.86 -22.71 24.01
CA HIS A 248 -51.64 -21.82 25.15
C HIS A 248 -50.22 -21.19 25.08
N ASN A 249 -49.20 -21.97 24.94
CA ASN A 249 -47.82 -21.48 24.89
C ASN A 249 -47.60 -20.53 23.71
N TYR A 250 -48.20 -20.82 22.55
CA TYR A 250 -48.14 -19.91 21.40
C TYR A 250 -48.90 -18.60 21.69
N ARG A 251 -50.08 -18.64 22.29
CA ARG A 251 -50.85 -17.44 22.61
C ARG A 251 -50.08 -16.55 23.60
N VAL A 252 -49.58 -17.13 24.70
CA VAL A 252 -48.77 -16.40 25.69
C VAL A 252 -47.59 -15.75 25.06
N THR A 253 -46.85 -16.49 24.25
CA THR A 253 -45.64 -15.96 23.56
C THR A 253 -46.01 -14.82 22.61
N ILE A 254 -47.07 -14.96 21.78
CA ILE A 254 -47.49 -13.91 20.84
C ILE A 254 -47.94 -12.65 21.58
N MET A 255 -48.70 -12.81 22.67
CA MET A 255 -49.14 -11.67 23.47
C MET A 255 -47.98 -10.96 24.16
N SER A 256 -47.03 -11.71 24.71
CA SER A 256 -45.82 -11.15 25.32
C SER A 256 -44.99 -10.35 24.31
N VAL A 257 -44.81 -10.88 23.09
CA VAL A 257 -44.09 -10.18 22.02
C VAL A 257 -44.81 -8.89 21.63
N ARG A 258 -46.12 -8.91 21.44
CA ARG A 258 -46.88 -7.70 21.11
C ARG A 258 -46.78 -6.63 22.18
N ILE A 259 -46.82 -7.00 23.45
CA ILE A 259 -46.63 -6.07 24.58
C ILE A 259 -45.20 -5.49 24.55
N ALA A 260 -44.21 -6.33 24.30
CA ALA A 260 -42.81 -5.90 24.21
C ALA A 260 -42.55 -4.95 23.04
N GLU A 261 -43.22 -5.17 21.90
CA GLU A 261 -43.14 -4.29 20.73
C GLU A 261 -43.79 -2.93 21.01
N GLU A 262 -44.95 -2.90 21.70
CA GLU A 262 -45.62 -1.65 22.12
C GLU A 262 -44.80 -0.86 23.17
N LEU A 263 -43.94 -1.55 23.92
CA LEU A 263 -43.04 -0.94 24.90
C LEU A 263 -41.67 -0.57 24.29
N ASP A 264 -41.49 -0.68 22.96
CA ASP A 264 -40.25 -0.42 22.23
C ASP A 264 -39.02 -1.15 22.80
N LEU A 265 -39.20 -2.39 23.30
CA LEU A 265 -38.09 -3.18 23.80
C LEU A 265 -37.11 -3.54 22.68
N PRO A 266 -35.76 -3.57 22.98
CA PRO A 266 -34.75 -3.97 22.01
C PRO A 266 -35.00 -5.39 21.48
N ALA A 267 -34.65 -5.64 20.22
CA ALA A 267 -34.83 -6.95 19.58
C ALA A 267 -34.16 -8.12 20.33
N SER A 268 -33.05 -7.87 21.04
CA SER A 268 -32.37 -8.84 21.92
C SER A 268 -33.24 -9.29 23.07
N ASP A 269 -33.98 -8.35 23.68
CA ASP A 269 -34.85 -8.61 24.83
C ASP A 269 -36.13 -9.31 24.40
N ILE A 270 -36.67 -8.92 23.24
CA ILE A 270 -37.79 -9.63 22.61
C ILE A 270 -37.43 -11.09 22.31
N GLN A 271 -36.22 -11.36 21.78
CA GLN A 271 -35.77 -12.73 21.56
C GLN A 271 -35.65 -13.55 22.85
N THR A 272 -35.18 -12.94 23.93
CA THR A 272 -35.09 -13.57 25.24
C THR A 272 -36.48 -13.82 25.81
N LEU A 273 -37.41 -12.86 25.68
CA LEU A 273 -38.78 -12.96 26.07
C LEU A 273 -39.52 -14.10 25.35
N VAL A 274 -39.33 -14.25 24.03
CA VAL A 274 -39.90 -15.37 23.24
C VAL A 274 -39.51 -16.71 23.84
N LYS A 275 -38.21 -16.91 24.18
CA LYS A 275 -37.72 -18.17 24.78
C LYS A 275 -38.34 -18.39 26.17
N GLY A 276 -38.35 -17.35 27.01
CA GLY A 276 -38.90 -17.42 28.35
C GLY A 276 -40.41 -17.68 28.36
N ALA A 277 -41.18 -16.94 27.54
CA ALA A 277 -42.60 -17.11 27.42
C ALA A 277 -43.02 -18.48 26.87
N PHE A 278 -42.23 -19.02 25.92
CA PHE A 278 -42.51 -20.37 25.37
C PHE A 278 -42.23 -21.49 26.36
N LEU A 279 -41.23 -21.31 27.22
CA LEU A 279 -40.78 -22.29 28.21
C LEU A 279 -41.24 -22.00 29.64
N HIS A 280 -42.18 -21.05 29.86
CA HIS A 280 -42.56 -20.61 31.21
C HIS A 280 -43.04 -21.76 32.10
N ASP A 281 -43.63 -22.78 31.52
CA ASP A 281 -44.18 -23.95 32.18
C ASP A 281 -43.27 -25.19 32.17
N VAL A 282 -42.00 -25.07 31.74
CA VAL A 282 -41.07 -26.21 31.59
C VAL A 282 -40.89 -26.98 32.89
N GLY A 283 -41.01 -26.34 34.06
CA GLY A 283 -40.92 -26.95 35.38
C GLY A 283 -41.97 -28.03 35.64
N LYS A 284 -43.12 -28.00 34.95
CA LYS A 284 -44.21 -29.00 35.08
C LYS A 284 -43.74 -30.41 34.70
N ILE A 285 -42.69 -30.55 33.86
CA ILE A 285 -42.13 -31.86 33.50
C ILE A 285 -41.62 -32.63 34.72
N GLY A 286 -41.07 -31.92 35.72
CA GLY A 286 -40.52 -32.53 36.95
C GLY A 286 -41.54 -32.78 38.04
N ILE A 287 -42.82 -32.33 37.88
CA ILE A 287 -43.86 -32.50 38.90
C ILE A 287 -44.59 -33.83 38.71
N PRO A 288 -44.72 -34.68 39.77
CA PRO A 288 -45.47 -35.95 39.69
C PRO A 288 -46.97 -35.70 39.35
N ASP A 289 -47.57 -36.61 38.58
CA ASP A 289 -48.92 -36.50 38.08
C ASP A 289 -49.97 -36.41 39.20
N ASN A 290 -49.74 -37.10 40.35
CA ASN A 290 -50.60 -37.03 41.51
C ASN A 290 -50.65 -35.63 42.16
N ILE A 291 -49.67 -34.79 41.90
CA ILE A 291 -49.65 -33.40 42.36
C ILE A 291 -50.19 -32.47 41.26
N LEU A 292 -49.68 -32.68 40.02
CA LEU A 292 -50.04 -31.83 38.87
C LEU A 292 -51.51 -31.89 38.51
N LEU A 293 -52.11 -33.10 38.59
CA LEU A 293 -53.51 -33.34 38.23
C LEU A 293 -54.45 -33.38 39.46
N LYS A 294 -53.95 -33.00 40.64
CA LYS A 294 -54.78 -32.97 41.87
C LYS A 294 -55.98 -31.96 41.71
N PRO A 295 -57.18 -32.45 41.84
CA PRO A 295 -58.38 -31.55 41.83
C PRO A 295 -58.43 -30.73 43.14
N GLY A 296 -58.23 -29.43 43.04
CA GLY A 296 -58.27 -28.51 44.16
C GLY A 296 -56.95 -27.78 44.46
N LYS A 297 -56.90 -27.10 45.63
CA LYS A 297 -55.66 -26.37 46.03
C LYS A 297 -54.55 -27.32 46.38
N LEU A 298 -53.35 -26.90 46.03
CA LEU A 298 -52.13 -27.52 46.52
C LEU A 298 -51.91 -27.15 47.99
N ASP A 299 -51.55 -28.11 48.81
CA ASP A 299 -51.35 -27.90 50.26
C ASP A 299 -50.01 -27.19 50.49
#